data_d10f5dc9d976cc203f9daa631e41136c
#
_entry.id   d10f5dc9d976cc203f9daa631e41136c
#
_cell.length_a   1.000
_cell.length_b   1.000
_cell.length_c   1.000
_cell.angle_alpha   90.00
_cell.angle_beta   90.00
_cell.angle_gamma   90.00
#
_symmetry.space_group_name_H-M   'P 1'
#
loop_
_entity.id
_entity.type
_entity.pdbx_description
1 polymer ?
#
loop_
_entity_poly.entity_id
_entity_poly.type
_entity_poly.pdbx_seq_one_letter_code
_entity_poly.pdbx_strand_id
1 'polypeptide(L)'
;THCISSAASDVYKRQVHGRAADYKKLAPADLAYYDGVVEVDLSAIRPMIALPMHPSNAFTIEELNANLEDILHACEQDVQKLIGRKDVSLDLCSKIENGKLRVDQGVIAGCAGGLYDSIYEAASILKGHTGGCGDYALSVYPGSQPIMMELVRTGVIHDLMASGATVRTAFCGPCFGAGDVPANGALSIRHTTRNFPSREGSKPGNGQLSGVALMDARSIAATTANGGILTPATDIDYDPTVPEYQYDPSSYDTRVYQGFGKGDYDALLKLGPNIKDWPEIAPLGDNLLLKVASYITDPVTTTDELIPSGETSSYRSNPLGLAEFTLSRKDPEYVGRAKAVQAEEKARRAGEGSAEVLAQLHKVPGCENLTWNDVQIASTIFAVKPGDGSAREQAASCQRVLGAGANIVTEYATKRYRSNLINWGMLPLQLVGATPFGLGDYVFIPNVREALKGDLQDIKAYVLGDTAKEFSLYMAPLTADERKILADGCLINFYKH
;
A
#
# COMPACT_ATOMS: atom_id res chain seq x y z
N THR A 1 23.20 1.86 -11.29
CA THR A 1 22.29 3.04 -11.44
C THR A 1 21.44 3.26 -10.19
N HIS A 2 20.97 2.20 -9.52
CA HIS A 2 20.16 2.32 -8.30
C HIS A 2 20.93 2.90 -7.09
N CYS A 3 22.24 2.62 -6.98
CA CYS A 3 23.08 3.22 -5.92
C CYS A 3 23.26 4.73 -6.11
N ILE A 4 23.28 5.21 -7.36
CA ILE A 4 23.38 6.63 -7.67
C ILE A 4 22.07 7.36 -7.32
N SER A 5 20.92 6.73 -7.54
CA SER A 5 19.60 7.29 -7.21
C SER A 5 19.40 7.47 -5.70
N SER A 6 19.80 6.50 -4.88
CA SER A 6 19.72 6.63 -3.41
C SER A 6 20.70 7.67 -2.86
N ALA A 7 21.92 7.73 -3.41
CA ALA A 7 22.91 8.74 -3.05
C ALA A 7 22.46 10.16 -3.47
N ALA A 8 21.87 10.33 -4.65
CA ALA A 8 21.32 11.60 -5.11
C ALA A 8 20.14 12.07 -4.24
N SER A 9 19.24 11.18 -3.87
CA SER A 9 18.14 11.46 -2.95
C SER A 9 18.64 11.86 -1.56
N ASP A 10 19.71 11.25 -1.07
CA ASP A 10 20.33 11.56 0.20
C ASP A 10 21.04 12.92 0.17
N VAL A 11 21.74 13.24 -0.91
CA VAL A 11 22.34 14.57 -1.13
C VAL A 11 21.28 15.66 -1.18
N TYR A 12 20.19 15.45 -1.89
CA TYR A 12 19.06 16.38 -1.93
C TYR A 12 18.46 16.64 -0.54
N LYS A 13 18.20 15.60 0.24
CA LYS A 13 17.70 15.72 1.61
C LYS A 13 18.65 16.51 2.50
N ARG A 14 19.95 16.29 2.38
CA ARG A 14 20.99 17.05 3.12
C ARG A 14 20.97 18.53 2.78
N GLN A 15 20.86 18.88 1.50
CA GLN A 15 20.82 20.27 1.04
C GLN A 15 19.56 20.99 1.52
N VAL A 16 18.37 20.35 1.37
CA VAL A 16 17.08 20.95 1.75
C VAL A 16 16.97 21.16 3.24
N HIS A 17 17.49 20.23 4.05
CA HIS A 17 17.40 20.33 5.52
C HIS A 17 18.62 20.99 6.19
N GLY A 18 19.56 21.53 5.43
CA GLY A 18 20.76 22.18 5.98
C GLY A 18 21.70 21.25 6.76
N ARG A 19 21.53 19.93 6.64
CA ARG A 19 22.30 18.92 7.38
C ARG A 19 23.52 18.39 6.64
N ALA A 20 24.05 19.09 5.67
CA ALA A 20 25.19 18.64 4.87
C ALA A 20 26.43 18.31 5.72
N ALA A 21 26.60 18.98 6.86
CA ALA A 21 27.72 18.75 7.79
C ALA A 21 27.55 17.53 8.69
N ASP A 22 26.30 17.04 8.90
CA ASP A 22 26.01 15.96 9.84
C ASP A 22 26.29 14.56 9.24
N TYR A 23 26.53 14.48 7.94
CA TYR A 23 26.72 13.23 7.25
C TYR A 23 28.16 13.06 6.79
N LYS A 24 28.82 12.01 7.27
CA LYS A 24 30.13 11.60 6.77
C LYS A 24 29.98 11.18 5.30
N LYS A 25 30.62 11.93 4.39
CA LYS A 25 30.73 11.52 3.00
C LYS A 25 31.68 10.32 2.94
N LEU A 26 31.24 9.18 2.43
CA LEU A 26 32.13 8.11 2.06
C LEU A 26 32.99 8.59 0.88
N ALA A 27 34.32 8.63 1.07
CA ALA A 27 35.25 8.89 -0.02
C ALA A 27 35.39 7.62 -0.88
N PRO A 28 35.75 7.73 -2.17
CA PRO A 28 35.96 6.56 -3.03
C PRO A 28 37.00 5.55 -2.50
N ALA A 29 37.85 5.98 -1.57
CA ALA A 29 38.85 5.12 -0.91
C ALA A 29 38.37 4.51 0.42
N ASP A 30 37.18 4.86 0.92
CA ASP A 30 36.65 4.30 2.16
C ASP A 30 36.25 2.84 1.93
N LEU A 31 36.73 1.97 2.81
CA LEU A 31 36.41 0.54 2.77
C LEU A 31 34.99 0.34 3.28
N ALA A 32 34.13 -0.29 2.47
CA ALA A 32 32.78 -0.69 2.85
C ALA A 32 32.73 -2.24 2.96
N TYR A 33 32.11 -2.72 4.02
CA TYR A 33 31.88 -4.15 4.24
C TYR A 33 30.43 -4.49 3.93
N TYR A 34 30.23 -5.57 3.18
CA TYR A 34 28.92 -6.08 2.79
C TYR A 34 28.82 -7.55 3.19
N ASP A 35 27.63 -8.00 3.57
CA ASP A 35 27.35 -9.40 3.90
C ASP A 35 27.45 -10.32 2.66
N GLY A 36 27.27 -9.76 1.47
CA GLY A 36 27.36 -10.49 0.21
C GLY A 36 27.21 -9.58 -1.01
N VAL A 37 27.47 -10.14 -2.17
CA VAL A 37 27.32 -9.48 -3.48
C VAL A 37 26.37 -10.32 -4.33
N VAL A 38 25.39 -9.67 -4.95
CA VAL A 38 24.53 -10.24 -5.99
C VAL A 38 24.85 -9.52 -7.30
N GLU A 39 25.37 -10.24 -8.26
CA GLU A 39 25.66 -9.74 -9.60
C GLU A 39 24.55 -10.16 -10.54
N VAL A 40 23.98 -9.20 -11.29
CA VAL A 40 22.92 -9.43 -12.28
C VAL A 40 23.35 -8.83 -13.61
N ASP A 41 23.54 -9.69 -14.62
CA ASP A 41 23.79 -9.25 -15.97
C ASP A 41 22.48 -8.77 -16.62
N LEU A 42 22.33 -7.46 -16.75
CA LEU A 42 21.12 -6.85 -17.33
C LEU A 42 20.96 -7.16 -18.81
N SER A 43 22.06 -7.52 -19.53
CA SER A 43 21.98 -7.90 -20.96
C SER A 43 21.33 -9.28 -21.19
N ALA A 44 21.34 -10.11 -20.15
CA ALA A 44 20.71 -11.44 -20.17
C ALA A 44 19.21 -11.41 -19.86
N ILE A 45 18.66 -10.28 -19.37
CA ILE A 45 17.24 -10.17 -19.03
C ILE A 45 16.41 -10.10 -20.31
N ARG A 46 15.41 -10.98 -20.40
CA ARG A 46 14.42 -11.02 -21.48
C ARG A 46 13.17 -10.19 -21.10
N PRO A 47 12.36 -9.74 -22.09
CA PRO A 47 11.07 -9.14 -21.82
C PRO A 47 10.19 -10.07 -20.98
N MET A 48 9.61 -9.52 -19.90
CA MET A 48 8.84 -10.30 -18.93
C MET A 48 7.40 -9.79 -18.82
N ILE A 49 6.53 -10.70 -18.39
CA ILE A 49 5.15 -10.43 -18.02
C ILE A 49 4.88 -11.02 -16.64
N ALA A 50 4.26 -10.25 -15.75
CA ALA A 50 3.74 -10.77 -14.47
C ALA A 50 2.22 -10.88 -14.56
N LEU A 51 1.71 -12.13 -14.62
CA LEU A 51 0.29 -12.44 -14.76
C LEU A 51 -0.53 -12.05 -13.52
N PRO A 52 -1.87 -11.88 -13.63
CA PRO A 52 -2.71 -11.67 -12.46
C PRO A 52 -2.52 -12.77 -11.39
N MET A 53 -2.63 -12.51 -10.10
CA MET A 53 -2.97 -11.30 -9.37
C MET A 53 -1.82 -10.92 -8.41
N HIS A 54 -0.59 -11.28 -8.78
CA HIS A 54 0.59 -10.98 -7.96
C HIS A 54 1.82 -10.71 -8.83
N PRO A 55 2.70 -9.73 -8.49
CA PRO A 55 3.88 -9.42 -9.31
C PRO A 55 4.91 -10.56 -9.42
N SER A 56 4.91 -11.51 -8.49
CA SER A 56 5.80 -12.68 -8.54
C SER A 56 5.32 -13.79 -9.50
N ASN A 57 4.12 -13.69 -10.04
CA ASN A 57 3.62 -14.61 -11.07
C ASN A 57 4.23 -14.23 -12.44
N ALA A 58 5.56 -14.27 -12.52
CA ALA A 58 6.35 -13.68 -13.59
C ALA A 58 6.97 -14.75 -14.48
N PHE A 59 6.84 -14.55 -15.80
CA PHE A 59 7.39 -15.38 -16.86
C PHE A 59 8.10 -14.48 -17.88
N THR A 60 9.03 -15.02 -18.65
CA THR A 60 9.39 -14.35 -19.89
C THR A 60 8.21 -14.42 -20.86
N ILE A 61 8.05 -13.41 -21.72
CA ILE A 61 6.96 -13.43 -22.74
C ILE A 61 7.13 -14.63 -23.68
N GLU A 62 8.39 -14.98 -23.97
CA GLU A 62 8.73 -16.16 -24.78
C GLU A 62 8.26 -17.47 -24.11
N GLU A 63 8.53 -17.64 -22.81
CA GLU A 63 8.10 -18.80 -22.03
C GLU A 63 6.57 -18.90 -21.96
N LEU A 64 5.88 -17.78 -21.72
CA LEU A 64 4.43 -17.74 -21.73
C LEU A 64 3.88 -18.11 -23.10
N ASN A 65 4.40 -17.53 -24.18
CA ASN A 65 3.93 -17.80 -25.54
C ASN A 65 4.17 -19.26 -25.96
N ALA A 66 5.19 -19.93 -25.42
CA ALA A 66 5.46 -21.34 -25.69
C ALA A 66 4.51 -22.30 -24.92
N ASN A 67 3.90 -21.86 -23.82
CA ASN A 67 3.12 -22.71 -22.91
C ASN A 67 1.79 -22.04 -22.48
N LEU A 68 1.10 -21.38 -23.42
CA LEU A 68 -0.06 -20.52 -23.10
C LEU A 68 -1.14 -21.23 -22.31
N GLU A 69 -1.64 -22.37 -22.78
CA GLU A 69 -2.78 -23.08 -22.18
C GLU A 69 -2.48 -23.48 -20.73
N ASP A 70 -1.32 -24.09 -20.49
CA ASP A 70 -0.96 -24.59 -19.16
C ASP A 70 -0.76 -23.45 -18.16
N ILE A 71 -0.03 -22.39 -18.56
CA ILE A 71 0.28 -21.26 -17.67
C ILE A 71 -0.99 -20.45 -17.39
N LEU A 72 -1.81 -20.15 -18.40
CA LEU A 72 -3.03 -19.38 -18.22
C LEU A 72 -4.06 -20.14 -17.40
N HIS A 73 -4.23 -21.45 -17.63
CA HIS A 73 -5.12 -22.29 -16.84
C HIS A 73 -4.69 -22.36 -15.37
N ALA A 74 -3.40 -22.51 -15.08
CA ALA A 74 -2.88 -22.46 -13.72
C ALA A 74 -3.15 -21.09 -13.06
N CYS A 75 -2.95 -20.00 -13.81
CA CYS A 75 -3.26 -18.64 -13.35
C CYS A 75 -4.75 -18.49 -13.01
N GLU A 76 -5.66 -18.97 -13.86
CA GLU A 76 -7.11 -18.94 -13.61
C GLU A 76 -7.49 -19.68 -12.31
N GLN A 77 -6.90 -20.85 -12.08
CA GLN A 77 -7.13 -21.61 -10.86
C GLN A 77 -6.67 -20.87 -9.61
N ASP A 78 -5.51 -20.22 -9.66
CA ASP A 78 -4.97 -19.45 -8.54
C ASP A 78 -5.78 -18.16 -8.30
N VAL A 79 -6.22 -17.49 -9.36
CA VAL A 79 -7.15 -16.35 -9.27
C VAL A 79 -8.46 -16.80 -8.61
N GLN A 80 -9.04 -17.94 -9.02
CA GLN A 80 -10.28 -18.46 -8.48
C GLN A 80 -10.17 -18.79 -6.99
N LYS A 81 -9.05 -19.39 -6.56
CA LYS A 81 -8.75 -19.65 -5.13
C LYS A 81 -8.64 -18.36 -4.34
N LEU A 82 -7.92 -17.37 -4.90
CA LEU A 82 -7.64 -16.10 -4.24
C LEU A 82 -8.91 -15.25 -4.07
N ILE A 83 -9.77 -15.19 -5.10
CA ILE A 83 -11.04 -14.46 -5.05
C ILE A 83 -12.07 -15.14 -4.16
N GLY A 84 -12.05 -16.48 -4.06
CA GLY A 84 -12.91 -17.26 -3.19
C GLY A 84 -14.42 -17.23 -3.51
N ARG A 85 -14.81 -16.65 -4.66
CA ARG A 85 -16.21 -16.51 -5.12
C ARG A 85 -16.45 -17.39 -6.32
N LYS A 86 -17.62 -18.06 -6.34
CA LYS A 86 -18.02 -18.96 -7.44
C LYS A 86 -18.81 -18.27 -8.57
N ASP A 87 -19.30 -17.05 -8.29
CA ASP A 87 -20.16 -16.26 -9.19
C ASP A 87 -19.36 -15.35 -10.14
N VAL A 88 -18.05 -15.27 -9.97
CA VAL A 88 -17.12 -14.56 -10.87
C VAL A 88 -15.91 -15.44 -11.18
N SER A 89 -15.46 -15.39 -12.42
CA SER A 89 -14.25 -16.09 -12.88
C SER A 89 -13.50 -15.25 -13.92
N LEU A 90 -12.21 -15.46 -14.02
CA LEU A 90 -11.39 -14.90 -15.08
C LEU A 90 -11.11 -16.02 -16.08
N ASP A 91 -11.44 -15.79 -17.35
CA ASP A 91 -11.25 -16.74 -18.44
C ASP A 91 -10.16 -16.21 -19.38
N LEU A 92 -8.93 -16.57 -19.08
CA LEU A 92 -7.75 -16.15 -19.85
C LEU A 92 -7.50 -17.06 -21.05
N CYS A 93 -7.84 -18.35 -20.93
CA CYS A 93 -7.65 -19.33 -22.00
C CYS A 93 -8.54 -19.03 -23.22
N SER A 94 -9.73 -18.44 -23.02
CA SER A 94 -10.59 -17.98 -24.10
C SER A 94 -9.97 -16.87 -24.97
N LYS A 95 -8.91 -16.21 -24.46
CA LYS A 95 -8.18 -15.15 -25.17
C LYS A 95 -7.06 -15.69 -26.09
N ILE A 96 -6.91 -16.99 -26.16
CA ILE A 96 -5.95 -17.64 -27.11
C ILE A 96 -6.58 -17.67 -28.48
N GLU A 97 -6.04 -16.88 -29.40
CA GLU A 97 -6.45 -16.82 -30.80
C GLU A 97 -5.31 -17.29 -31.71
N ASN A 98 -5.54 -18.35 -32.48
CA ASN A 98 -4.54 -18.94 -33.39
C ASN A 98 -3.19 -19.25 -32.70
N GLY A 99 -3.25 -19.76 -31.45
CA GLY A 99 -2.07 -20.08 -30.63
C GLY A 99 -1.30 -18.88 -30.07
N LYS A 100 -1.92 -17.70 -30.04
CA LYS A 100 -1.35 -16.47 -29.49
C LYS A 100 -2.31 -15.84 -28.50
N LEU A 101 -1.77 -15.18 -27.45
CA LEU A 101 -2.58 -14.48 -26.48
C LEU A 101 -2.98 -13.10 -26.99
N ARG A 102 -4.29 -12.85 -27.07
CA ARG A 102 -4.85 -11.51 -27.30
C ARG A 102 -5.11 -10.83 -25.95
N VAL A 103 -4.71 -9.58 -25.83
CA VAL A 103 -5.01 -8.72 -24.70
C VAL A 103 -5.97 -7.61 -25.11
N ASP A 104 -6.73 -7.07 -24.12
CA ASP A 104 -7.81 -6.14 -24.43
C ASP A 104 -7.39 -4.67 -24.26
N GLN A 105 -6.39 -4.40 -23.40
CA GLN A 105 -5.99 -3.05 -23.06
C GLN A 105 -4.50 -2.97 -22.72
N GLY A 106 -3.83 -1.91 -23.21
CA GLY A 106 -2.50 -1.49 -22.79
C GLY A 106 -2.54 -0.19 -21.99
N VAL A 107 -1.76 -0.10 -20.91
CA VAL A 107 -1.63 1.11 -20.13
C VAL A 107 -0.17 1.37 -19.73
N ILE A 108 0.37 2.52 -20.09
CA ILE A 108 1.69 3.00 -19.67
C ILE A 108 1.47 4.17 -18.73
N ALA A 109 1.70 3.98 -17.41
CA ALA A 109 1.28 4.95 -16.42
C ALA A 109 2.08 4.89 -15.12
N GLY A 110 1.86 5.92 -14.29
CA GLY A 110 2.37 5.99 -12.93
C GLY A 110 3.86 6.30 -12.84
N CYS A 111 4.42 6.07 -11.64
CA CYS A 111 5.85 6.34 -11.37
C CYS A 111 6.80 5.31 -12.01
N ALA A 112 6.28 4.18 -12.50
CA ALA A 112 7.06 3.16 -13.19
C ALA A 112 7.04 3.39 -14.71
N GLY A 113 5.84 3.41 -15.34
CA GLY A 113 5.70 3.52 -16.79
C GLY A 113 5.71 4.94 -17.33
N GLY A 114 5.37 5.94 -16.51
CA GLY A 114 5.25 7.34 -16.94
C GLY A 114 6.57 8.11 -17.06
N LEU A 115 7.72 7.44 -17.01
CA LEU A 115 9.03 8.06 -17.20
C LEU A 115 9.23 8.48 -18.65
N TYR A 116 10.05 9.54 -18.85
CA TYR A 116 10.35 10.08 -20.18
C TYR A 116 10.88 8.99 -21.13
N ASP A 117 11.90 8.27 -20.69
CA ASP A 117 12.56 7.24 -21.49
C ASP A 117 11.57 6.12 -21.90
N SER A 118 10.77 5.63 -20.94
CA SER A 118 9.79 4.56 -21.18
C SER A 118 8.74 4.95 -22.23
N ILE A 119 8.26 6.20 -22.18
CA ILE A 119 7.25 6.70 -23.13
C ILE A 119 7.89 7.00 -24.48
N TYR A 120 9.13 7.53 -24.49
CA TYR A 120 9.85 7.81 -25.73
C TYR A 120 10.12 6.52 -26.52
N GLU A 121 10.64 5.48 -25.87
CA GLU A 121 10.89 4.18 -26.50
C GLU A 121 9.58 3.53 -27.03
N ALA A 122 8.49 3.61 -26.24
CA ALA A 122 7.18 3.11 -26.68
C ALA A 122 6.69 3.85 -27.94
N ALA A 123 6.87 5.17 -28.01
CA ALA A 123 6.49 5.94 -29.17
C ALA A 123 7.39 5.63 -30.39
N SER A 124 8.68 5.37 -30.17
CA SER A 124 9.61 4.95 -31.25
C SER A 124 9.16 3.65 -31.91
N ILE A 125 8.70 2.66 -31.09
CA ILE A 125 8.13 1.41 -31.59
C ILE A 125 6.81 1.66 -32.34
N LEU A 126 5.96 2.56 -31.85
CA LEU A 126 4.65 2.84 -32.44
C LEU A 126 4.70 3.75 -33.67
N LYS A 127 5.84 4.35 -33.97
CA LYS A 127 5.98 5.26 -35.11
C LYS A 127 5.73 4.54 -36.44
N GLY A 128 4.70 4.97 -37.15
CA GLY A 128 4.26 4.35 -38.37
C GLY A 128 3.41 3.07 -38.20
N HIS A 129 3.12 2.70 -36.95
CA HIS A 129 2.22 1.60 -36.61
C HIS A 129 0.91 2.11 -36.02
N THR A 130 -0.10 1.26 -35.92
CA THR A 130 -1.39 1.56 -35.29
C THR A 130 -1.84 0.36 -34.47
N GLY A 131 -2.50 0.60 -33.33
CA GLY A 131 -3.16 -0.44 -32.52
C GLY A 131 -4.38 -1.07 -33.23
N GLY A 132 -4.71 -0.61 -34.45
CA GLY A 132 -5.90 -1.03 -35.16
C GLY A 132 -7.17 -0.29 -34.67
N CYS A 133 -8.29 -0.66 -35.31
CA CYS A 133 -9.63 -0.12 -34.96
C CYS A 133 -10.50 -1.21 -34.32
N GLY A 134 -9.88 -2.21 -33.67
CA GLY A 134 -10.57 -3.27 -32.93
C GLY A 134 -10.83 -2.90 -31.47
N ASP A 135 -11.06 -3.91 -30.66
CA ASP A 135 -11.40 -3.74 -29.24
C ASP A 135 -10.19 -3.38 -28.35
N TYR A 136 -8.96 -3.49 -28.86
CA TYR A 136 -7.76 -3.12 -28.13
C TYR A 136 -7.60 -1.59 -28.01
N ALA A 137 -7.24 -1.11 -26.84
CA ALA A 137 -6.97 0.31 -26.59
C ALA A 137 -5.69 0.52 -25.80
N LEU A 138 -4.88 1.53 -26.18
CA LEU A 138 -3.70 1.98 -25.44
C LEU A 138 -3.94 3.33 -24.78
N SER A 139 -3.66 3.43 -23.48
CA SER A 139 -3.62 4.71 -22.74
C SER A 139 -2.22 4.99 -22.20
N VAL A 140 -1.77 6.25 -22.33
CA VAL A 140 -0.45 6.70 -21.90
C VAL A 140 -0.59 7.91 -20.97
N TYR A 141 0.06 7.82 -19.79
CA TYR A 141 0.04 8.83 -18.73
C TYR A 141 1.48 9.24 -18.37
N PRO A 142 2.01 10.37 -18.84
CA PRO A 142 3.29 10.87 -18.36
C PRO A 142 3.32 11.04 -16.85
N GLY A 143 4.48 10.76 -16.22
CA GLY A 143 4.60 10.76 -14.76
C GLY A 143 4.54 12.15 -14.11
N SER A 144 4.73 13.22 -14.89
CA SER A 144 4.69 14.59 -14.42
C SER A 144 4.38 15.58 -15.54
N GLN A 145 4.03 16.82 -15.17
CA GLN A 145 3.80 17.88 -16.13
C GLN A 145 5.08 18.24 -16.93
N PRO A 146 6.28 18.38 -16.34
CA PRO A 146 7.51 18.59 -17.10
C PRO A 146 7.82 17.48 -18.11
N ILE A 147 7.58 16.21 -17.76
CA ILE A 147 7.72 15.09 -18.71
C ILE A 147 6.75 15.26 -19.88
N MET A 148 5.48 15.59 -19.59
CA MET A 148 4.49 15.85 -20.65
C MET A 148 4.93 16.98 -21.58
N MET A 149 5.45 18.06 -21.04
CA MET A 149 5.93 19.21 -21.83
C MET A 149 7.08 18.82 -22.73
N GLU A 150 8.04 18.05 -22.24
CA GLU A 150 9.17 17.58 -23.03
C GLU A 150 8.75 16.60 -24.14
N LEU A 151 7.82 15.67 -23.84
CA LEU A 151 7.26 14.78 -24.85
C LEU A 151 6.46 15.53 -25.92
N VAL A 152 5.81 16.65 -25.58
CA VAL A 152 5.17 17.55 -26.56
C VAL A 152 6.23 18.23 -27.42
N ARG A 153 7.29 18.78 -26.79
CA ARG A 153 8.37 19.50 -27.49
C ARG A 153 9.12 18.59 -28.47
N THR A 154 9.33 17.34 -28.13
CA THR A 154 10.03 16.34 -28.95
C THR A 154 9.13 15.67 -30.00
N GLY A 155 7.82 15.98 -30.05
CA GLY A 155 6.87 15.42 -30.99
C GLY A 155 6.35 14.00 -30.64
N VAL A 156 6.80 13.42 -29.55
CA VAL A 156 6.41 12.07 -29.09
C VAL A 156 4.90 11.95 -28.86
N ILE A 157 4.27 13.00 -28.33
CA ILE A 157 2.81 13.00 -28.11
C ILE A 157 2.06 12.90 -29.45
N HIS A 158 2.57 13.57 -30.50
CA HIS A 158 1.98 13.47 -31.82
C HIS A 158 2.07 12.03 -32.35
N ASP A 159 3.23 11.37 -32.25
CA ASP A 159 3.44 10.01 -32.75
C ASP A 159 2.54 9.01 -32.01
N LEU A 160 2.42 9.12 -30.69
CA LEU A 160 1.50 8.31 -29.89
C LEU A 160 0.04 8.50 -30.32
N MET A 161 -0.41 9.74 -30.48
CA MET A 161 -1.78 10.01 -30.93
C MET A 161 -2.04 9.52 -32.35
N ALA A 162 -1.06 9.65 -33.23
CA ALA A 162 -1.15 9.14 -34.60
C ALA A 162 -1.26 7.60 -34.65
N SER A 163 -0.67 6.88 -33.70
CA SER A 163 -0.82 5.44 -33.57
C SER A 163 -2.19 5.00 -32.99
N GLY A 164 -3.04 5.94 -32.57
CA GLY A 164 -4.34 5.66 -31.94
C GLY A 164 -4.32 5.60 -30.41
N ALA A 165 -3.16 5.86 -29.77
CA ALA A 165 -3.08 5.89 -28.31
C ALA A 165 -3.81 7.10 -27.72
N THR A 166 -4.50 6.90 -26.59
CA THR A 166 -5.08 7.98 -25.79
C THR A 166 -4.03 8.53 -24.82
N VAL A 167 -3.55 9.75 -25.07
CA VAL A 167 -2.62 10.42 -24.17
C VAL A 167 -3.39 11.26 -23.14
N ARG A 168 -3.06 11.09 -21.87
CA ARG A 168 -3.71 11.77 -20.75
C ARG A 168 -2.67 12.59 -19.95
N THR A 169 -3.17 13.47 -19.08
CA THR A 169 -2.31 14.20 -18.15
C THR A 169 -1.79 13.30 -17.04
N ALA A 170 -0.73 13.75 -16.34
CA ALA A 170 -0.15 13.04 -15.21
C ALA A 170 -1.19 12.71 -14.15
N PHE A 171 -1.46 11.42 -13.95
CA PHE A 171 -2.44 10.93 -13.00
C PHE A 171 -2.12 9.49 -12.59
N CYS A 172 -2.15 9.18 -11.30
CA CYS A 172 -1.89 7.85 -10.76
C CYS A 172 -3.07 6.88 -10.83
N GLY A 173 -4.20 7.32 -11.42
CA GLY A 173 -5.49 6.61 -11.44
C GLY A 173 -5.43 5.14 -11.85
N PRO A 174 -4.79 4.79 -12.96
CA PRO A 174 -4.72 3.39 -13.42
C PRO A 174 -4.06 2.43 -12.42
N CYS A 175 -3.18 2.93 -11.52
CA CYS A 175 -2.52 2.10 -10.52
C CYS A 175 -3.43 1.70 -9.34
N PHE A 176 -4.60 2.32 -9.20
CA PHE A 176 -5.53 2.07 -8.08
C PHE A 176 -7.02 2.06 -8.50
N GLY A 177 -7.31 1.84 -9.76
CA GLY A 177 -8.68 1.66 -10.24
C GLY A 177 -9.52 2.93 -10.38
N ALA A 178 -8.89 4.10 -10.50
CA ALA A 178 -9.58 5.38 -10.72
C ALA A 178 -9.42 5.91 -12.17
N GLY A 179 -9.07 5.07 -13.10
CA GLY A 179 -8.98 5.39 -14.53
C GLY A 179 -8.57 4.16 -15.33
N ASP A 180 -9.00 4.09 -16.57
CA ASP A 180 -8.77 2.95 -17.47
C ASP A 180 -9.10 1.59 -16.83
N VAL A 181 -10.26 1.52 -16.15
CA VAL A 181 -10.80 0.29 -15.60
C VAL A 181 -11.10 -0.65 -16.77
N PRO A 182 -10.55 -1.88 -16.80
CA PRO A 182 -10.81 -2.81 -17.87
C PRO A 182 -12.28 -3.27 -17.90
N ALA A 183 -12.76 -3.69 -19.03
CA ALA A 183 -14.05 -4.35 -19.13
C ALA A 183 -14.10 -5.63 -18.28
N ASN A 184 -15.30 -6.10 -17.93
CA ASN A 184 -15.44 -7.37 -17.21
C ASN A 184 -14.88 -8.53 -18.07
N GLY A 185 -14.08 -9.39 -17.45
CA GLY A 185 -13.37 -10.48 -18.13
C GLY A 185 -12.15 -10.04 -18.95
N ALA A 186 -11.82 -8.76 -19.03
CA ALA A 186 -10.69 -8.28 -19.83
C ALA A 186 -9.33 -8.57 -19.17
N LEU A 187 -8.30 -8.72 -20.00
CA LEU A 187 -6.90 -8.75 -19.61
C LEU A 187 -6.23 -7.44 -20.05
N SER A 188 -5.77 -6.66 -19.07
CA SER A 188 -5.04 -5.39 -19.29
C SER A 188 -3.55 -5.59 -19.02
N ILE A 189 -2.69 -5.28 -19.99
CA ILE A 189 -1.24 -5.24 -19.79
C ILE A 189 -0.82 -3.83 -19.39
N ARG A 190 -0.02 -3.71 -18.33
CA ARG A 190 0.30 -2.40 -17.75
C ARG A 190 1.76 -2.25 -17.37
N HIS A 191 2.35 -1.13 -17.72
CA HIS A 191 3.56 -0.65 -17.06
C HIS A 191 3.15 0.24 -15.88
N THR A 192 2.80 -0.41 -14.78
CA THR A 192 2.44 0.18 -13.49
C THR A 192 3.14 -0.57 -12.37
N THR A 193 2.77 -0.35 -11.11
CA THR A 193 3.53 -0.91 -9.99
C THR A 193 2.95 -2.19 -9.40
N ARG A 194 1.69 -2.55 -9.68
CA ARG A 194 1.00 -3.67 -9.02
C ARG A 194 -0.15 -4.21 -9.84
N ASN A 195 -0.36 -5.53 -9.70
CA ASN A 195 -1.45 -6.28 -10.32
C ASN A 195 -2.24 -7.12 -9.29
N PHE A 196 -2.28 -6.70 -8.03
CA PHE A 196 -3.09 -7.34 -6.99
C PHE A 196 -4.58 -7.31 -7.33
N PRO A 197 -5.40 -8.20 -6.73
CA PRO A 197 -6.84 -8.27 -6.98
C PRO A 197 -7.53 -6.92 -6.89
N SER A 198 -8.40 -6.64 -7.85
CA SER A 198 -9.26 -5.44 -7.91
C SER A 198 -8.53 -4.09 -7.89
N ARG A 199 -7.18 -4.08 -8.06
CA ARG A 199 -6.39 -2.82 -8.15
C ARG A 199 -6.72 -2.03 -9.41
N GLU A 200 -7.19 -2.70 -10.45
CA GLU A 200 -7.61 -2.11 -11.72
C GLU A 200 -9.00 -1.47 -11.66
N GLY A 201 -9.77 -1.72 -10.59
CA GLY A 201 -11.07 -1.12 -10.34
C GLY A 201 -12.26 -2.06 -10.47
N SER A 202 -12.08 -3.34 -10.82
CA SER A 202 -13.18 -4.32 -10.81
C SER A 202 -13.72 -4.54 -9.39
N LYS A 203 -15.01 -4.85 -9.31
CA LYS A 203 -15.73 -5.06 -8.05
C LYS A 203 -16.38 -6.45 -8.05
N PRO A 204 -15.69 -7.48 -7.54
CA PRO A 204 -16.23 -8.85 -7.52
C PRO A 204 -17.59 -8.96 -6.83
N GLY A 205 -17.86 -8.15 -5.81
CA GLY A 205 -19.16 -8.03 -5.16
C GLY A 205 -20.31 -7.62 -6.09
N ASN A 206 -19.99 -6.97 -7.21
CA ASN A 206 -20.93 -6.55 -8.26
C ASN A 206 -20.85 -7.45 -9.51
N GLY A 207 -20.24 -8.63 -9.40
CA GLY A 207 -20.10 -9.55 -10.53
C GLY A 207 -19.01 -9.14 -11.54
N GLN A 208 -18.07 -8.27 -11.14
CA GLN A 208 -16.99 -7.80 -12.00
C GLN A 208 -15.66 -8.43 -11.61
N LEU A 209 -14.93 -8.95 -12.60
CA LEU A 209 -13.56 -9.41 -12.45
C LEU A 209 -12.80 -9.15 -13.74
N SER A 210 -11.59 -8.59 -13.64
CA SER A 210 -10.67 -8.40 -14.75
C SER A 210 -9.24 -8.71 -14.30
N GLY A 211 -8.35 -8.99 -15.24
CA GLY A 211 -6.96 -9.28 -14.97
C GLY A 211 -6.04 -8.11 -15.32
N VAL A 212 -5.02 -7.87 -14.50
CA VAL A 212 -3.90 -7.01 -14.87
C VAL A 212 -2.64 -7.83 -14.90
N ALA A 213 -1.91 -7.76 -16.02
CA ALA A 213 -0.55 -8.26 -16.14
C ALA A 213 0.43 -7.07 -16.21
N LEU A 214 1.56 -7.17 -15.51
CA LEU A 214 2.61 -6.14 -15.58
C LEU A 214 3.61 -6.46 -16.67
N MET A 215 3.95 -5.44 -17.48
CA MET A 215 4.95 -5.52 -18.54
C MET A 215 5.73 -4.21 -18.63
N ASP A 216 6.85 -4.20 -19.35
CA ASP A 216 7.55 -2.99 -19.74
C ASP A 216 6.84 -2.22 -20.86
N ALA A 217 7.10 -0.91 -20.97
CA ALA A 217 6.42 -0.03 -21.93
C ALA A 217 6.71 -0.41 -23.38
N ARG A 218 7.91 -0.93 -23.70
CA ARG A 218 8.32 -1.34 -25.05
C ARG A 218 7.52 -2.56 -25.50
N SER A 219 7.39 -3.57 -24.63
CA SER A 219 6.60 -4.77 -24.94
C SER A 219 5.10 -4.47 -25.03
N ILE A 220 4.59 -3.48 -24.26
CA ILE A 220 3.22 -2.97 -24.43
C ILE A 220 3.07 -2.29 -25.80
N ALA A 221 4.04 -1.47 -26.22
CA ALA A 221 4.03 -0.82 -27.51
C ALA A 221 4.12 -1.86 -28.67
N ALA A 222 4.97 -2.88 -28.54
CA ALA A 222 5.08 -3.97 -29.49
C ALA A 222 3.76 -4.76 -29.64
N THR A 223 3.12 -5.05 -28.51
CA THR A 223 1.79 -5.69 -28.47
C THR A 223 0.73 -4.78 -29.12
N THR A 224 0.80 -3.47 -28.90
CA THR A 224 -0.08 -2.47 -29.55
C THR A 224 0.13 -2.45 -31.06
N ALA A 225 1.39 -2.39 -31.54
CA ALA A 225 1.73 -2.42 -32.98
C ALA A 225 1.25 -3.69 -33.65
N ASN A 226 1.09 -4.78 -32.91
CA ASN A 226 0.56 -6.06 -33.40
C ASN A 226 -0.96 -6.25 -33.07
N GLY A 227 -1.71 -5.14 -32.92
CA GLY A 227 -3.16 -5.15 -32.75
C GLY A 227 -3.69 -5.83 -31.50
N GLY A 228 -2.91 -5.84 -30.40
CA GLY A 228 -3.28 -6.47 -29.13
C GLY A 228 -2.84 -7.93 -28.99
N ILE A 229 -2.07 -8.47 -29.93
CA ILE A 229 -1.44 -9.79 -29.79
C ILE A 229 -0.15 -9.66 -29.00
N LEU A 230 -0.05 -10.39 -27.88
CA LEU A 230 1.09 -10.33 -26.96
C LEU A 230 2.42 -10.56 -27.72
N THR A 231 3.26 -9.54 -27.70
CA THR A 231 4.50 -9.49 -28.48
C THR A 231 5.62 -8.90 -27.59
N PRO A 232 6.77 -9.57 -27.43
CA PRO A 232 7.92 -8.99 -26.74
C PRO A 232 8.55 -7.88 -27.59
N ALA A 233 9.14 -6.88 -26.96
CA ALA A 233 9.80 -5.77 -27.67
C ALA A 233 10.98 -6.22 -28.54
N THR A 234 11.56 -7.38 -28.26
CA THR A 234 12.65 -8.00 -29.05
C THR A 234 12.24 -8.45 -30.44
N ASP A 235 10.95 -8.57 -30.69
CA ASP A 235 10.41 -9.03 -31.98
C ASP A 235 10.10 -7.88 -32.97
N ILE A 236 10.33 -6.64 -32.53
CA ILE A 236 10.13 -5.44 -33.35
C ILE A 236 11.45 -4.67 -33.48
N ASP A 237 11.80 -4.33 -34.71
CA ASP A 237 12.92 -3.47 -34.99
C ASP A 237 12.51 -1.99 -34.82
N TYR A 238 13.25 -1.25 -33.99
CA TYR A 238 13.00 0.16 -33.71
C TYR A 238 14.30 0.88 -33.30
N ASP A 239 14.31 2.20 -33.39
CA ASP A 239 15.43 3.00 -32.90
C ASP A 239 15.35 3.16 -31.37
N PRO A 240 16.26 2.55 -30.60
CA PRO A 240 16.28 2.66 -29.14
C PRO A 240 16.89 3.95 -28.61
N THR A 241 17.28 4.88 -29.51
CA THR A 241 17.93 6.13 -29.12
C THR A 241 16.94 7.06 -28.43
N VAL A 242 17.16 7.33 -27.16
CA VAL A 242 16.37 8.28 -26.39
C VAL A 242 17.19 9.55 -26.17
N PRO A 243 16.73 10.75 -26.63
CA PRO A 243 17.39 12.01 -26.34
C PRO A 243 17.42 12.30 -24.83
N GLU A 244 18.42 13.04 -24.39
CA GLU A 244 18.51 13.46 -23.00
C GLU A 244 17.30 14.31 -22.60
N TYR A 245 16.66 13.93 -21.47
CA TYR A 245 15.51 14.63 -20.92
C TYR A 245 15.88 16.07 -20.50
N GLN A 246 15.16 17.04 -21.01
CA GLN A 246 15.30 18.46 -20.65
C GLN A 246 14.22 18.86 -19.65
N TYR A 247 14.62 19.09 -18.39
CA TYR A 247 13.70 19.49 -17.35
C TYR A 247 13.31 20.96 -17.48
N ASP A 248 12.00 21.23 -17.62
CA ASP A 248 11.42 22.57 -17.61
C ASP A 248 10.54 22.78 -16.36
N PRO A 249 10.95 23.60 -15.38
CA PRO A 249 10.20 23.87 -14.17
C PRO A 249 9.03 24.84 -14.34
N SER A 250 8.89 25.49 -15.50
CA SER A 250 7.94 26.61 -15.72
C SER A 250 6.50 26.32 -15.31
N SER A 251 6.05 25.06 -15.48
CA SER A 251 4.72 24.64 -15.05
C SER A 251 4.54 24.69 -13.53
N TYR A 252 5.59 24.47 -12.76
CA TYR A 252 5.56 24.57 -11.30
C TYR A 252 5.72 26.01 -10.84
N ASP A 253 6.61 26.79 -11.49
CA ASP A 253 6.84 28.20 -11.17
C ASP A 253 5.56 29.04 -11.32
N THR A 254 4.70 28.68 -12.27
CA THR A 254 3.43 29.39 -12.53
C THR A 254 2.25 28.85 -11.71
N ARG A 255 2.28 27.63 -11.19
CA ARG A 255 1.13 26.97 -10.57
C ARG A 255 1.28 26.68 -9.08
N VAL A 256 2.50 26.58 -8.58
CA VAL A 256 2.77 26.28 -7.17
C VAL A 256 3.00 27.56 -6.40
N TYR A 257 2.23 27.79 -5.35
CA TYR A 257 2.44 28.92 -4.45
C TYR A 257 3.78 28.75 -3.70
N GLN A 258 4.68 29.71 -3.93
CA GLN A 258 6.00 29.73 -3.30
C GLN A 258 5.94 30.55 -2.00
N GLY A 259 5.34 29.96 -0.96
CA GLY A 259 5.11 30.60 0.34
C GLY A 259 6.21 30.37 1.38
N PHE A 260 7.34 29.76 1.01
CA PHE A 260 8.42 29.49 1.94
C PHE A 260 8.97 30.79 2.57
N GLY A 261 9.02 30.85 3.89
CA GLY A 261 9.42 32.04 4.65
C GLY A 261 8.42 33.20 4.66
N LYS A 262 7.23 33.03 4.06
CA LYS A 262 6.15 34.04 3.98
C LYS A 262 4.88 33.52 4.66
N GLY A 263 5.02 32.77 5.77
CA GLY A 263 3.88 32.22 6.50
C GLY A 263 3.01 33.35 7.08
N ASP A 264 1.70 33.24 6.91
CA ASP A 264 0.71 34.04 7.58
C ASP A 264 0.13 33.20 8.73
N TYR A 265 0.58 33.49 9.95
CA TYR A 265 0.17 32.74 11.14
C TYR A 265 -1.23 33.08 11.61
N ASP A 266 -1.83 34.16 11.12
CA ASP A 266 -3.19 34.60 11.43
C ASP A 266 -4.21 34.07 10.41
N ALA A 267 -3.75 33.39 9.36
CA ALA A 267 -4.62 32.81 8.34
C ALA A 267 -5.56 31.75 8.92
N LEU A 268 -6.85 31.93 8.71
CA LEU A 268 -7.87 30.95 9.09
C LEU A 268 -7.82 29.73 8.17
N LEU A 269 -7.70 28.54 8.75
CA LEU A 269 -7.82 27.29 7.99
C LEU A 269 -9.26 27.10 7.52
N LYS A 270 -9.46 26.96 6.20
CA LYS A 270 -10.73 26.55 5.61
C LYS A 270 -10.58 25.17 5.00
N LEU A 271 -11.25 24.20 5.58
CA LEU A 271 -11.31 22.86 5.02
C LEU A 271 -12.23 22.83 3.81
N GLY A 272 -11.81 22.13 2.74
CA GLY A 272 -12.68 21.84 1.61
C GLY A 272 -13.85 20.93 1.99
N PRO A 273 -14.89 20.78 1.15
CA PRO A 273 -16.12 20.07 1.49
C PRO A 273 -15.91 18.60 1.88
N ASN A 274 -14.93 17.95 1.29
CA ASN A 274 -14.58 16.53 1.57
C ASN A 274 -13.42 16.37 2.54
N ILE A 275 -12.89 17.46 3.11
CA ILE A 275 -11.78 17.43 4.07
C ILE A 275 -12.37 17.50 5.47
N LYS A 276 -12.01 16.55 6.32
CA LYS A 276 -12.39 16.52 7.74
C LYS A 276 -11.12 16.45 8.59
N ASP A 277 -11.20 17.07 9.75
CA ASP A 277 -10.11 17.00 10.71
C ASP A 277 -10.01 15.60 11.34
N TRP A 278 -8.83 15.30 11.89
CA TRP A 278 -8.61 14.09 12.66
C TRP A 278 -9.37 14.16 13.98
N PRO A 279 -9.92 13.03 14.46
CA PRO A 279 -10.47 12.99 15.81
C PRO A 279 -9.34 13.17 16.83
N GLU A 280 -9.69 13.65 18.00
CA GLU A 280 -8.76 13.73 19.12
C GLU A 280 -8.27 12.34 19.53
N ILE A 281 -6.96 12.19 19.64
CA ILE A 281 -6.30 10.94 20.01
C ILE A 281 -5.73 11.09 21.41
N ALA A 282 -6.23 10.30 22.35
CA ALA A 282 -5.73 10.31 23.72
C ALA A 282 -4.34 9.67 23.83
N PRO A 283 -3.50 10.15 24.78
CA PRO A 283 -2.28 9.46 25.17
C PRO A 283 -2.55 8.03 25.66
N LEU A 284 -1.51 7.20 25.64
CA LEU A 284 -1.59 5.84 26.18
C LEU A 284 -1.82 5.88 27.70
N GLY A 285 -2.78 5.09 28.17
CA GLY A 285 -3.02 4.90 29.61
C GLY A 285 -1.95 4.04 30.29
N ASP A 286 -1.93 4.04 31.62
CA ASP A 286 -0.98 3.23 32.38
C ASP A 286 -1.26 1.72 32.22
N ASN A 287 -2.53 1.34 32.17
CA ASN A 287 -2.98 -0.02 31.91
C ASN A 287 -3.89 -0.04 30.69
N LEU A 288 -3.71 -1.04 29.82
CA LEU A 288 -4.43 -1.14 28.55
C LEU A 288 -5.27 -2.42 28.50
N LEU A 289 -6.58 -2.27 28.32
CA LEU A 289 -7.52 -3.35 28.06
C LEU A 289 -7.88 -3.38 26.57
N LEU A 290 -7.45 -4.39 25.88
CA LEU A 290 -7.71 -4.59 24.46
C LEU A 290 -8.86 -5.57 24.25
N LYS A 291 -9.86 -5.21 23.44
CA LYS A 291 -10.86 -6.14 22.95
C LYS A 291 -10.54 -6.59 21.54
N VAL A 292 -10.51 -7.90 21.30
CA VAL A 292 -10.19 -8.45 19.99
C VAL A 292 -11.39 -8.24 19.06
N ALA A 293 -11.29 -7.23 18.19
CA ALA A 293 -12.37 -6.84 17.28
C ALA A 293 -12.31 -7.55 15.92
N SER A 294 -11.17 -8.14 15.55
CA SER A 294 -11.03 -9.03 14.39
C SER A 294 -9.94 -10.07 14.63
N TYR A 295 -10.14 -11.27 14.06
CA TYR A 295 -9.24 -12.41 14.23
C TYR A 295 -8.98 -13.07 12.86
N ILE A 296 -7.81 -12.77 12.26
CA ILE A 296 -7.47 -13.13 10.88
C ILE A 296 -6.38 -14.22 10.89
N THR A 297 -6.70 -15.37 10.34
CA THR A 297 -5.80 -16.55 10.32
C THR A 297 -5.13 -16.78 8.97
N ASP A 298 -5.40 -15.96 7.99
CA ASP A 298 -4.74 -16.04 6.67
C ASP A 298 -3.23 -15.83 6.82
N PRO A 299 -2.41 -16.57 6.06
CA PRO A 299 -0.95 -16.49 6.15
C PRO A 299 -0.40 -15.09 5.92
N VAL A 300 -1.02 -14.30 5.05
CA VAL A 300 -0.68 -12.90 4.78
C VAL A 300 -1.98 -12.11 4.65
N THR A 301 -2.01 -10.91 5.24
CA THR A 301 -3.10 -9.93 5.05
C THR A 301 -2.53 -8.68 4.41
N THR A 302 -3.01 -8.37 3.21
CA THR A 302 -2.56 -7.20 2.45
C THR A 302 -3.11 -5.91 3.02
N THR A 303 -2.44 -4.78 2.72
CA THR A 303 -2.98 -3.46 3.10
C THR A 303 -4.28 -3.12 2.39
N ASP A 304 -4.56 -3.74 1.23
CA ASP A 304 -5.81 -3.53 0.50
C ASP A 304 -6.98 -4.31 1.12
N GLU A 305 -6.71 -5.43 1.82
CA GLU A 305 -7.69 -6.10 2.67
C GLU A 305 -7.94 -5.35 3.98
N LEU A 306 -6.89 -4.70 4.53
CA LEU A 306 -7.04 -3.84 5.72
C LEU A 306 -7.82 -2.57 5.41
N ILE A 307 -7.59 -1.95 4.24
CA ILE A 307 -8.31 -0.78 3.73
C ILE A 307 -8.32 -0.78 2.20
N PRO A 308 -9.46 -0.94 1.53
CA PRO A 308 -9.55 -1.05 0.08
C PRO A 308 -9.28 0.30 -0.59
N SER A 309 -8.04 0.51 -1.03
CA SER A 309 -7.54 1.81 -1.50
C SER A 309 -8.19 2.34 -2.79
N GLY A 310 -8.70 1.45 -3.65
CA GLY A 310 -9.41 1.84 -4.88
C GLY A 310 -10.78 2.44 -4.59
N GLU A 311 -11.62 1.73 -3.82
CA GLU A 311 -12.98 2.15 -3.48
C GLU A 311 -13.02 3.41 -2.61
N THR A 312 -11.97 3.65 -1.83
CA THR A 312 -11.92 4.71 -0.81
C THR A 312 -11.17 5.95 -1.26
N SER A 313 -10.80 6.05 -2.53
CA SER A 313 -9.98 7.14 -3.05
C SER A 313 -10.55 8.54 -2.79
N SER A 314 -11.89 8.69 -2.80
CA SER A 314 -12.59 9.96 -2.52
C SER A 314 -12.62 10.35 -1.03
N TYR A 315 -12.31 9.41 -0.12
CA TYR A 315 -12.36 9.64 1.33
C TYR A 315 -10.99 9.92 1.95
N ARG A 316 -9.90 9.98 1.16
CA ARG A 316 -8.52 10.09 1.69
C ARG A 316 -8.27 11.29 2.58
N SER A 317 -9.01 12.38 2.39
CA SER A 317 -8.94 13.58 3.24
C SER A 317 -10.07 13.65 4.28
N ASN A 318 -10.77 12.53 4.51
CA ASN A 318 -11.83 12.40 5.50
C ASN A 318 -11.57 11.15 6.35
N PRO A 319 -10.77 11.25 7.42
CA PRO A 319 -10.37 10.11 8.25
C PRO A 319 -11.54 9.32 8.79
N LEU A 320 -12.60 10.01 9.23
CA LEU A 320 -13.80 9.38 9.77
C LEU A 320 -14.54 8.58 8.70
N GLY A 321 -14.74 9.18 7.51
CA GLY A 321 -15.40 8.50 6.39
C GLY A 321 -14.56 7.35 5.83
N LEU A 322 -13.23 7.51 5.78
CA LEU A 322 -12.32 6.47 5.32
C LEU A 322 -12.34 5.26 6.26
N ALA A 323 -12.36 5.49 7.57
CA ALA A 323 -12.33 4.43 8.58
C ALA A 323 -13.53 3.47 8.48
N GLU A 324 -14.68 3.91 7.93
CA GLU A 324 -15.87 3.05 7.71
C GLU A 324 -15.61 1.88 6.74
N PHE A 325 -14.53 1.93 5.97
CA PHE A 325 -14.15 0.87 5.04
C PHE A 325 -13.07 -0.07 5.58
N THR A 326 -12.64 0.10 6.84
CA THR A 326 -11.61 -0.75 7.44
C THR A 326 -12.06 -2.20 7.46
N LEU A 327 -11.24 -3.10 6.89
CA LEU A 327 -11.50 -4.53 6.77
C LEU A 327 -12.80 -4.89 6.01
N SER A 328 -13.41 -3.95 5.29
CA SER A 328 -14.74 -4.16 4.65
C SER A 328 -14.80 -5.36 3.70
N ARG A 329 -13.65 -5.75 3.11
CA ARG A 329 -13.55 -6.92 2.23
C ARG A 329 -13.20 -8.21 2.98
N LYS A 330 -12.53 -8.11 4.14
CA LYS A 330 -11.99 -9.24 4.89
C LYS A 330 -12.86 -9.64 6.07
N ASP A 331 -13.32 -8.65 6.80
CA ASP A 331 -14.15 -8.80 8.00
C ASP A 331 -15.15 -7.63 8.08
N PRO A 332 -16.24 -7.67 7.32
CA PRO A 332 -17.19 -6.56 7.19
C PRO A 332 -17.80 -6.08 8.53
N GLU A 333 -17.84 -6.97 9.54
CA GLU A 333 -18.37 -6.64 10.86
C GLU A 333 -17.37 -5.91 11.77
N TYR A 334 -16.09 -5.85 11.37
CA TYR A 334 -15.04 -5.22 12.17
C TYR A 334 -15.38 -3.81 12.63
N VAL A 335 -15.86 -2.96 11.72
CA VAL A 335 -16.17 -1.55 12.01
C VAL A 335 -17.22 -1.44 13.11
N GLY A 336 -18.27 -2.28 13.05
CA GLY A 336 -19.30 -2.33 14.09
C GLY A 336 -18.75 -2.73 15.44
N ARG A 337 -17.92 -3.78 15.48
CA ARG A 337 -17.27 -4.24 16.72
C ARG A 337 -16.28 -3.22 17.29
N ALA A 338 -15.46 -2.57 16.45
CA ALA A 338 -14.53 -1.54 16.89
C ALA A 338 -15.25 -0.31 17.47
N LYS A 339 -16.34 0.13 16.83
CA LYS A 339 -17.19 1.21 17.35
C LYS A 339 -17.85 0.86 18.69
N ALA A 340 -18.24 -0.40 18.89
CA ALA A 340 -18.75 -0.86 20.18
C ALA A 340 -17.68 -0.73 21.28
N VAL A 341 -16.44 -1.12 21.00
CA VAL A 341 -15.31 -0.93 21.94
C VAL A 341 -15.02 0.56 22.20
N GLN A 342 -15.11 1.40 21.17
CA GLN A 342 -14.96 2.85 21.32
C GLN A 342 -16.07 3.43 22.22
N ALA A 343 -17.28 2.90 22.13
CA ALA A 343 -18.38 3.28 23.01
C ALA A 343 -18.13 2.81 24.47
N GLU A 344 -17.56 1.63 24.68
CA GLU A 344 -17.12 1.13 25.99
C GLU A 344 -16.08 2.08 26.63
N GLU A 345 -15.06 2.54 25.87
CA GLU A 345 -14.07 3.51 26.32
C GLU A 345 -14.72 4.87 26.68
N LYS A 346 -15.68 5.31 25.87
CA LYS A 346 -16.42 6.54 26.16
C LYS A 346 -17.25 6.43 27.42
N ALA A 347 -17.95 5.32 27.64
CA ALA A 347 -18.70 5.02 28.86
C ALA A 347 -17.77 4.95 30.08
N ARG A 348 -16.64 4.27 29.95
CA ARG A 348 -15.59 4.24 30.99
C ARG A 348 -15.16 5.64 31.43
N ARG A 349 -14.87 6.53 30.48
CA ARG A 349 -14.50 7.94 30.77
C ARG A 349 -15.61 8.72 31.44
N ALA A 350 -16.86 8.34 31.22
CA ALA A 350 -18.01 8.93 31.91
C ALA A 350 -18.28 8.30 33.29
N GLY A 351 -17.48 7.31 33.72
CA GLY A 351 -17.67 6.62 34.99
C GLY A 351 -18.66 5.44 34.91
N GLU A 352 -19.05 5.02 33.70
CA GLU A 352 -20.06 3.99 33.41
C GLU A 352 -19.43 2.68 32.90
N GLY A 353 -18.25 2.30 33.41
CA GLY A 353 -17.57 1.06 33.01
C GLY A 353 -18.27 -0.20 33.53
N SER A 354 -18.13 -1.33 32.81
CA SER A 354 -18.73 -2.62 33.14
C SER A 354 -18.20 -3.17 34.49
N ALA A 355 -19.08 -3.41 35.44
CA ALA A 355 -18.72 -3.99 36.74
C ALA A 355 -18.20 -5.44 36.59
N GLU A 356 -18.73 -6.20 35.62
CA GLU A 356 -18.33 -7.58 35.33
C GLU A 356 -16.88 -7.63 34.81
N VAL A 357 -16.53 -6.77 33.84
CA VAL A 357 -15.18 -6.69 33.30
C VAL A 357 -14.19 -6.21 34.35
N LEU A 358 -14.59 -5.25 35.21
CA LEU A 358 -13.76 -4.80 36.31
C LEU A 358 -13.49 -5.94 37.32
N ALA A 359 -14.49 -6.76 37.62
CA ALA A 359 -14.32 -7.93 38.48
C ALA A 359 -13.38 -8.99 37.86
N GLN A 360 -13.33 -9.09 36.54
CA GLN A 360 -12.36 -9.96 35.85
C GLN A 360 -10.94 -9.36 35.93
N LEU A 361 -10.77 -8.05 35.80
CA LEU A 361 -9.49 -7.35 35.98
C LEU A 361 -8.92 -7.55 37.39
N HIS A 362 -9.75 -7.54 38.41
CA HIS A 362 -9.33 -7.78 39.79
C HIS A 362 -8.81 -9.22 40.04
N LYS A 363 -9.01 -10.17 39.10
CA LYS A 363 -8.42 -11.50 39.18
C LYS A 363 -6.97 -11.56 38.65
N VAL A 364 -6.49 -10.47 38.05
CA VAL A 364 -5.10 -10.37 37.60
C VAL A 364 -4.20 -10.04 38.77
N PRO A 365 -3.11 -10.77 39.01
CA PRO A 365 -2.21 -10.54 40.14
C PRO A 365 -1.71 -9.09 40.19
N GLY A 366 -1.84 -8.44 41.33
CA GLY A 366 -1.43 -7.04 41.55
C GLY A 366 -2.40 -5.99 41.01
N CYS A 367 -3.57 -6.41 40.53
CA CYS A 367 -4.60 -5.53 39.94
C CYS A 367 -5.91 -5.50 40.75
N GLU A 368 -5.89 -6.02 41.98
CA GLU A 368 -7.08 -6.21 42.82
C GLU A 368 -7.77 -4.87 43.22
N ASN A 369 -7.05 -3.75 43.17
CA ASN A 369 -7.54 -2.42 43.53
C ASN A 369 -7.71 -1.48 42.34
N LEU A 370 -7.57 -1.94 41.09
CA LEU A 370 -7.75 -1.12 39.89
C LEU A 370 -9.19 -0.58 39.84
N THR A 371 -9.29 0.67 39.41
CA THR A 371 -10.54 1.31 39.04
C THR A 371 -10.60 1.61 37.55
N TRP A 372 -11.75 1.98 37.04
CA TRP A 372 -11.86 2.40 35.64
C TRP A 372 -11.05 3.64 35.29
N ASN A 373 -10.62 4.45 36.28
CA ASN A 373 -9.72 5.58 36.03
C ASN A 373 -8.30 5.14 35.66
N ASP A 374 -7.92 3.94 36.07
CA ASP A 374 -6.57 3.39 35.89
C ASP A 374 -6.41 2.60 34.58
N VAL A 375 -7.50 2.33 33.87
CA VAL A 375 -7.52 1.43 32.72
C VAL A 375 -8.05 2.13 31.47
N GLN A 376 -7.34 2.06 30.37
CA GLN A 376 -7.79 2.51 29.05
C GLN A 376 -8.34 1.31 28.26
N ILE A 377 -9.50 1.47 27.61
CA ILE A 377 -10.09 0.45 26.73
C ILE A 377 -9.81 0.81 25.26
N ALA A 378 -9.38 -0.17 24.47
CA ALA A 378 -9.15 -0.01 23.04
C ALA A 378 -9.45 -1.31 22.27
N SER A 379 -9.67 -1.22 20.97
CA SER A 379 -9.75 -2.42 20.13
C SER A 379 -8.38 -2.89 19.66
N THR A 380 -8.29 -4.17 19.30
CA THR A 380 -7.14 -4.77 18.62
C THR A 380 -7.61 -5.70 17.52
N ILE A 381 -6.75 -5.93 16.53
CA ILE A 381 -6.89 -7.07 15.61
C ILE A 381 -5.79 -8.09 15.94
N PHE A 382 -6.11 -9.37 15.75
CA PHE A 382 -5.11 -10.41 15.56
C PHE A 382 -5.01 -10.73 14.07
N ALA A 383 -3.78 -10.84 13.56
CA ALA A 383 -3.49 -11.31 12.21
C ALA A 383 -2.14 -12.01 12.15
N VAL A 384 -2.00 -13.04 11.29
CA VAL A 384 -0.73 -13.80 11.19
C VAL A 384 0.38 -12.89 10.66
N LYS A 385 0.22 -12.31 9.47
CA LYS A 385 1.26 -11.47 8.83
C LYS A 385 0.62 -10.30 8.06
N PRO A 386 0.16 -9.26 8.74
CA PRO A 386 -0.50 -8.13 8.09
C PRO A 386 0.48 -7.08 7.55
N GLY A 387 0.01 -6.29 6.57
CA GLY A 387 0.65 -5.06 6.14
C GLY A 387 1.49 -5.16 4.88
N ASP A 388 1.28 -6.20 4.06
CA ASP A 388 1.84 -6.27 2.71
C ASP A 388 1.07 -5.35 1.76
N GLY A 389 1.77 -4.46 1.08
CA GLY A 389 1.18 -3.53 0.13
C GLY A 389 1.60 -2.07 0.32
N SER A 390 0.86 -1.11 -0.26
CA SER A 390 1.23 0.32 -0.29
C SER A 390 0.36 1.24 0.59
N ALA A 391 -0.89 0.88 0.87
CA ALA A 391 -1.80 1.71 1.67
C ALA A 391 -1.58 1.55 3.19
N ARG A 392 -0.32 1.45 3.61
CA ARG A 392 0.09 1.13 4.99
C ARG A 392 -0.32 2.18 6.00
N GLU A 393 -0.24 3.44 5.62
CA GLU A 393 -0.62 4.56 6.47
C GLU A 393 -2.13 4.50 6.76
N GLN A 394 -2.97 4.41 5.71
CA GLN A 394 -4.42 4.31 5.88
C GLN A 394 -4.84 3.04 6.61
N ALA A 395 -4.13 1.93 6.39
CA ALA A 395 -4.38 0.67 7.10
C ALA A 395 -4.17 0.80 8.62
N ALA A 396 -3.25 1.65 9.06
CA ALA A 396 -3.01 1.95 10.48
C ALA A 396 -3.96 3.04 11.00
N SER A 397 -4.01 4.20 10.32
CA SER A 397 -4.79 5.36 10.76
C SER A 397 -6.28 5.06 10.88
N CYS A 398 -6.85 4.29 9.95
CA CYS A 398 -8.28 3.94 10.00
C CYS A 398 -8.64 3.09 11.21
N GLN A 399 -7.80 2.14 11.60
CA GLN A 399 -7.98 1.38 12.83
C GLN A 399 -7.89 2.30 14.06
N ARG A 400 -6.93 3.24 14.08
CA ARG A 400 -6.78 4.19 15.18
C ARG A 400 -7.99 5.11 15.31
N VAL A 401 -8.53 5.61 14.20
CA VAL A 401 -9.75 6.43 14.17
C VAL A 401 -10.95 5.67 14.78
N LEU A 402 -11.01 4.35 14.60
CA LEU A 402 -12.01 3.47 15.21
C LEU A 402 -11.67 3.05 16.66
N GLY A 403 -10.65 3.64 17.27
CA GLY A 403 -10.31 3.40 18.67
C GLY A 403 -9.36 2.22 18.91
N ALA A 404 -8.64 1.75 17.90
CA ALA A 404 -7.64 0.71 18.12
C ALA A 404 -6.42 1.22 18.91
N GLY A 405 -5.94 0.40 19.86
CA GLY A 405 -4.75 0.68 20.68
C GLY A 405 -3.54 -0.17 20.33
N ALA A 406 -3.75 -1.27 19.64
CA ALA A 406 -2.69 -2.20 19.27
C ALA A 406 -3.08 -3.05 18.05
N ASN A 407 -2.08 -3.69 17.43
CA ASN A 407 -2.24 -4.91 16.66
C ASN A 407 -1.44 -6.02 17.35
N ILE A 408 -2.01 -7.21 17.46
CA ILE A 408 -1.31 -8.41 17.93
C ILE A 408 -1.12 -9.33 16.73
N VAL A 409 0.12 -9.66 16.40
CA VAL A 409 0.46 -10.40 15.18
C VAL A 409 1.48 -11.50 15.47
N THR A 410 1.58 -12.49 14.59
CA THR A 410 2.72 -13.42 14.60
C THR A 410 3.96 -12.73 14.03
N GLU A 411 3.82 -12.05 12.88
CA GLU A 411 4.88 -11.32 12.21
C GLU A 411 4.30 -10.13 11.44
N TYR A 412 5.08 -9.06 11.27
CA TYR A 412 4.73 -7.97 10.36
C TYR A 412 5.26 -8.22 8.96
N ALA A 413 4.41 -8.13 7.94
CA ALA A 413 4.82 -8.30 6.55
C ALA A 413 5.86 -7.27 6.11
N THR A 414 5.80 -6.04 6.64
CA THR A 414 6.75 -4.98 6.34
C THR A 414 7.07 -4.11 7.56
N LYS A 415 8.34 -3.67 7.68
CA LYS A 415 8.74 -2.67 8.68
C LYS A 415 7.94 -1.37 8.55
N ARG A 416 7.52 -1.00 7.33
CA ARG A 416 6.78 0.24 7.08
C ARG A 416 5.37 0.21 7.67
N TYR A 417 4.67 -0.91 7.63
CA TYR A 417 3.36 -1.02 8.30
C TYR A 417 3.50 -0.90 9.81
N ARG A 418 4.49 -1.60 10.40
CA ARG A 418 4.83 -1.46 11.82
C ARG A 418 5.13 -0.01 12.22
N SER A 419 5.95 0.71 11.42
CA SER A 419 6.25 2.13 11.68
C SER A 419 4.99 3.02 11.61
N ASN A 420 4.06 2.74 10.70
CA ASN A 420 2.80 3.48 10.65
C ASN A 420 1.92 3.21 11.88
N LEU A 421 1.88 1.99 12.41
CA LEU A 421 1.20 1.72 13.68
C LEU A 421 1.79 2.58 14.80
N ILE A 422 3.12 2.64 14.92
CA ILE A 422 3.82 3.46 15.91
C ILE A 422 3.46 4.95 15.75
N ASN A 423 3.50 5.47 14.51
CA ASN A 423 3.15 6.86 14.23
C ASN A 423 1.72 7.22 14.65
N TRP A 424 0.82 6.25 14.61
CA TRP A 424 -0.57 6.38 15.06
C TRP A 424 -0.79 5.95 16.51
N GLY A 425 0.30 5.71 17.28
CA GLY A 425 0.24 5.38 18.70
C GLY A 425 -0.38 4.01 18.97
N MET A 426 -0.34 3.11 18.03
CA MET A 426 -0.79 1.73 18.18
C MET A 426 0.38 0.83 18.48
N LEU A 427 0.30 0.05 19.56
CA LEU A 427 1.34 -0.88 19.97
C LEU A 427 1.51 -2.00 18.93
N PRO A 428 2.70 -2.16 18.33
CA PRO A 428 2.95 -3.22 17.34
C PRO A 428 3.37 -4.52 18.02
N LEU A 429 2.45 -5.13 18.76
CA LEU A 429 2.68 -6.33 19.57
C LEU A 429 2.83 -7.58 18.70
N GLN A 430 3.69 -8.49 19.14
CA GLN A 430 3.92 -9.78 18.52
C GLN A 430 3.75 -10.91 19.53
N LEU A 431 3.32 -12.09 19.03
CA LEU A 431 3.10 -13.30 19.81
C LEU A 431 3.81 -14.48 19.14
N VAL A 432 4.49 -15.30 19.95
CA VAL A 432 5.07 -16.57 19.50
C VAL A 432 4.16 -17.73 19.92
N GLY A 433 3.87 -18.62 18.97
CA GLY A 433 3.06 -19.81 19.23
C GLY A 433 1.56 -19.59 19.03
N ALA A 434 0.76 -20.44 19.65
CA ALA A 434 -0.70 -20.40 19.52
C ALA A 434 -1.28 -19.22 20.32
N THR A 435 -2.28 -18.56 19.76
CA THR A 435 -3.01 -17.49 20.44
C THR A 435 -3.85 -18.04 21.59
N PRO A 436 -3.73 -17.48 22.80
CA PRO A 436 -4.54 -17.90 23.93
C PRO A 436 -5.95 -17.28 23.97
N PHE A 437 -6.29 -16.44 22.99
CA PHE A 437 -7.52 -15.66 22.88
C PHE A 437 -8.18 -15.85 21.51
N GLY A 438 -9.43 -15.45 21.39
CA GLY A 438 -10.20 -15.44 20.15
C GLY A 438 -10.91 -14.11 19.90
N LEU A 439 -11.80 -14.09 18.90
CA LEU A 439 -12.63 -12.94 18.59
C LEU A 439 -13.54 -12.58 19.78
N GLY A 440 -13.57 -11.33 20.18
CA GLY A 440 -14.39 -10.82 21.27
C GLY A 440 -13.77 -10.90 22.67
N ASP A 441 -12.67 -11.65 22.85
CA ASP A 441 -11.97 -11.76 24.12
C ASP A 441 -11.31 -10.43 24.51
N TYR A 442 -11.13 -10.25 25.83
CA TYR A 442 -10.37 -9.16 26.41
C TYR A 442 -8.94 -9.62 26.71
N VAL A 443 -7.99 -8.85 26.25
CA VAL A 443 -6.55 -8.97 26.53
C VAL A 443 -6.11 -7.76 27.35
N PHE A 444 -5.69 -7.99 28.57
CA PHE A 444 -5.26 -6.93 29.48
C PHE A 444 -3.74 -6.86 29.59
N ILE A 445 -3.16 -5.66 29.47
CA ILE A 445 -1.73 -5.39 29.60
C ILE A 445 -1.55 -4.41 30.75
N PRO A 446 -1.17 -4.88 31.95
CA PRO A 446 -0.90 -4.01 33.09
C PRO A 446 0.39 -3.23 32.89
N ASN A 447 0.46 -2.01 33.44
CA ASN A 447 1.65 -1.15 33.46
C ASN A 447 2.30 -0.97 32.09
N VAL A 448 1.52 -0.86 31.02
CA VAL A 448 2.00 -0.82 29.63
C VAL A 448 2.94 0.36 29.36
N ARG A 449 2.75 1.51 30.02
CA ARG A 449 3.65 2.66 29.90
C ARG A 449 5.02 2.40 30.53
N GLU A 450 5.09 1.66 31.63
CA GLU A 450 6.38 1.25 32.22
C GLU A 450 7.05 0.19 31.35
N ALA A 451 6.28 -0.77 30.79
CA ALA A 451 6.80 -1.74 29.84
C ALA A 451 7.46 -1.06 28.62
N LEU A 452 6.91 0.06 28.13
CA LEU A 452 7.53 0.84 27.04
C LEU A 452 8.89 1.44 27.41
N LYS A 453 9.21 1.65 28.70
CA LYS A 453 10.51 2.15 29.12
C LYS A 453 11.55 1.04 29.28
N GLY A 454 11.10 -0.20 29.48
CA GLY A 454 11.90 -1.37 29.78
C GLY A 454 12.28 -2.23 28.56
N ASP A 455 12.54 -3.50 28.86
CA ASP A 455 12.74 -4.53 27.86
C ASP A 455 11.38 -4.89 27.21
N LEU A 456 11.38 -4.90 25.88
CA LEU A 456 10.19 -5.16 25.08
C LEU A 456 10.04 -6.65 24.69
N GLN A 457 10.90 -7.53 25.20
CA GLN A 457 10.92 -8.94 24.80
C GLN A 457 9.95 -9.81 25.62
N ASP A 458 9.50 -9.34 26.78
CA ASP A 458 8.55 -10.06 27.66
C ASP A 458 7.54 -9.09 28.28
N ILE A 459 6.50 -8.76 27.52
CA ILE A 459 5.42 -7.92 27.97
C ILE A 459 4.30 -8.82 28.49
N LYS A 460 4.06 -8.80 29.80
CA LYS A 460 3.00 -9.60 30.42
C LYS A 460 1.63 -9.14 29.98
N ALA A 461 0.80 -10.09 29.59
CA ALA A 461 -0.58 -9.88 29.17
C ALA A 461 -1.47 -10.99 29.75
N TYR A 462 -2.75 -10.70 29.91
CA TYR A 462 -3.73 -11.62 30.48
C TYR A 462 -4.98 -11.67 29.63
N VAL A 463 -5.43 -12.88 29.26
CA VAL A 463 -6.79 -13.07 28.75
C VAL A 463 -7.75 -13.09 29.93
N LEU A 464 -8.74 -12.19 29.90
CA LEU A 464 -9.75 -12.11 30.96
C LEU A 464 -10.84 -13.18 30.78
N GLY A 465 -11.36 -13.68 31.91
CA GLY A 465 -12.41 -14.68 31.96
C GLY A 465 -12.72 -15.11 33.38
N ASP A 466 -13.19 -16.35 33.55
CA ASP A 466 -13.38 -16.92 34.90
C ASP A 466 -12.08 -16.97 35.69
N THR A 467 -10.96 -17.17 35.02
CA THR A 467 -9.61 -17.00 35.54
C THR A 467 -8.79 -16.16 34.59
N ALA A 468 -7.93 -15.29 35.10
CA ALA A 468 -6.98 -14.53 34.27
C ALA A 468 -5.87 -15.45 33.78
N LYS A 469 -5.74 -15.63 32.46
CA LYS A 469 -4.74 -16.51 31.84
C LYS A 469 -3.55 -15.67 31.37
N GLU A 470 -2.42 -15.82 32.04
CA GLU A 470 -1.18 -15.11 31.68
C GLU A 470 -0.56 -15.65 30.38
N PHE A 471 0.01 -14.74 29.58
CA PHE A 471 0.86 -15.02 28.44
C PHE A 471 1.80 -13.85 28.16
N SER A 472 2.76 -14.03 27.27
CA SER A 472 3.75 -13.01 26.96
C SER A 472 3.57 -12.48 25.53
N LEU A 473 3.69 -11.17 25.40
CA LEU A 473 3.80 -10.45 24.14
C LEU A 473 5.20 -9.82 24.04
N TYR A 474 5.62 -9.48 22.84
CA TYR A 474 6.87 -8.75 22.64
C TYR A 474 6.73 -7.70 21.54
N MET A 475 7.67 -6.77 21.48
CA MET A 475 7.83 -5.82 20.38
C MET A 475 9.29 -5.82 19.92
N ALA A 476 9.50 -5.70 18.60
CA ALA A 476 10.84 -5.43 18.07
C ALA A 476 11.39 -4.11 18.66
N PRO A 477 12.72 -3.92 18.74
CA PRO A 477 13.33 -2.73 19.34
C PRO A 477 12.71 -1.43 18.84
N LEU A 478 12.52 -0.49 19.77
CA LEU A 478 12.00 0.86 19.54
C LEU A 478 13.06 1.90 19.87
N THR A 479 13.15 2.94 19.06
CA THR A 479 13.94 4.14 19.38
C THR A 479 13.31 4.92 20.54
N ALA A 480 14.05 5.86 21.13
CA ALA A 480 13.52 6.72 22.19
C ALA A 480 12.31 7.54 21.72
N ASP A 481 12.37 8.07 20.50
CA ASP A 481 11.26 8.83 19.92
C ASP A 481 10.03 7.96 19.65
N GLU A 482 10.20 6.74 19.12
CA GLU A 482 9.10 5.80 18.92
C GLU A 482 8.39 5.44 20.23
N ARG A 483 9.12 5.25 21.33
CA ARG A 483 8.55 5.02 22.66
C ARG A 483 7.73 6.23 23.15
N LYS A 484 8.24 7.43 22.90
CA LYS A 484 7.55 8.68 23.25
C LYS A 484 6.30 8.88 22.39
N ILE A 485 6.37 8.66 21.09
CA ILE A 485 5.20 8.73 20.17
C ILE A 485 4.09 7.79 20.64
N LEU A 486 4.42 6.55 21.00
CA LEU A 486 3.44 5.59 21.53
C LEU A 486 2.84 6.08 22.87
N ALA A 487 3.66 6.62 23.77
CA ALA A 487 3.19 7.15 25.05
C ALA A 487 2.31 8.40 24.87
N ASP A 488 2.64 9.29 23.93
CA ASP A 488 1.88 10.52 23.62
C ASP A 488 0.60 10.23 22.82
N GLY A 489 0.41 8.98 22.34
CA GLY A 489 -0.78 8.51 21.65
C GLY A 489 -0.73 8.60 20.13
N CYS A 490 0.11 9.48 19.56
CA CYS A 490 0.42 9.52 18.11
C CYS A 490 1.50 10.58 17.82
N LEU A 491 2.04 10.52 16.60
CA LEU A 491 3.05 11.47 16.11
C LEU A 491 2.55 12.92 16.10
N ILE A 492 1.26 13.15 15.86
CA ILE A 492 0.66 14.50 15.89
C ILE A 492 0.77 15.09 17.30
N ASN A 493 0.50 14.31 18.33
CA ASN A 493 0.62 14.74 19.72
C ASN A 493 2.08 14.96 20.13
N PHE A 494 2.98 14.09 19.69
CA PHE A 494 4.42 14.20 19.92
C PHE A 494 4.99 15.55 19.46
N TYR A 495 4.51 16.08 18.32
CA TYR A 495 4.95 17.39 17.81
C TYR A 495 4.16 18.60 18.35
N LYS A 496 3.15 18.40 19.20
CA LYS A 496 2.45 19.50 19.85
C LYS A 496 3.23 20.08 21.06
N HIS A 497 4.22 19.35 21.51
CA HIS A 497 5.09 19.68 22.64
C HIS A 497 6.53 19.86 22.14
#